data_afe48494e2fd5f3a11a769de94bcc6f4
#
_entry.id   afe48494e2fd5f3a11a769de94bcc6f4
#
_cell.length_a   1.000
_cell.length_b   1.000
_cell.length_c   1.000
_cell.angle_alpha   90.00
_cell.angle_beta   90.00
_cell.angle_gamma   90.00
#
_symmetry.space_group_name_H-M   'P 1'
#
loop_
_entity.id
_entity.type
_entity.pdbx_description
1 polymer ?
#
loop_
_entity_poly.entity_id
_entity_poly.type
_entity_poly.pdbx_seq_one_letter_code
_entity_poly.pdbx_strand_id
1 'polypeptide(L)'
;KWRRNYYEELEEMIKQLYSVTSIYCWVPFNEAWGQFDALKVCDFVRSLDSHRVIDHASGWYDQGGGDIDSMHKYIFPIHLRKACFCRY
;
A
#
# COMPACT_ATOMS: atom_id res chain seq x y z
N LYS A 1 3.76 19.58 -7.00
CA LYS A 1 3.36 20.11 -5.69
C LYS A 1 2.60 19.10 -4.85
N TRP A 2 1.52 18.54 -5.36
CA TRP A 2 0.73 17.54 -4.62
C TRP A 2 1.50 16.23 -4.39
N ARG A 3 2.39 15.83 -5.31
CA ARG A 3 3.23 14.64 -5.13
C ARG A 3 4.19 14.80 -3.96
N ARG A 4 4.80 15.97 -3.82
CA ARG A 4 5.68 16.26 -2.68
C ARG A 4 4.90 16.21 -1.37
N ASN A 5 3.72 16.82 -1.32
CA ASN A 5 2.87 16.77 -0.15
C ASN A 5 2.49 15.32 0.22
N TYR A 6 2.19 14.49 -0.80
CA TYR A 6 1.90 13.07 -0.59
C TYR A 6 3.07 12.36 0.09
N TYR A 7 4.30 12.55 -0.41
CA TYR A 7 5.48 11.93 0.18
C TYR A 7 5.74 12.43 1.60
N GLU A 8 5.59 13.71 1.84
CA GLU A 8 5.77 14.30 3.18
C GLU A 8 4.76 13.73 4.17
N GLU A 9 3.49 13.67 3.81
CA GLU A 9 2.44 13.11 4.66
C GLU A 9 2.62 11.61 4.90
N LEU A 10 3.01 10.87 3.87
CA LEU A 10 3.30 9.45 3.97
C LEU A 10 4.47 9.20 4.92
N GLU A 11 5.54 9.96 4.79
CA GLU A 11 6.70 9.87 5.69
C GLU A 11 6.31 10.15 7.14
N GLU A 12 5.57 11.22 7.39
CA GLU A 12 5.11 11.58 8.73
C GLU A 12 4.22 10.48 9.32
N MET A 13 3.31 9.93 8.55
CA MET A 13 2.44 8.85 8.99
C MET A 13 3.25 7.62 9.39
N ILE A 14 4.19 7.20 8.57
CA ILE A 14 5.03 6.02 8.84
C ILE A 14 5.89 6.27 10.09
N LYS A 15 6.51 7.43 10.21
CA LYS A 15 7.33 7.76 11.40
C LYS A 15 6.48 7.79 12.67
N GLN A 16 5.29 8.36 12.60
CA GLN A 16 4.37 8.45 13.74
C GLN A 16 3.90 7.07 14.20
N LEU A 17 3.62 6.17 13.26
CA LEU A 17 3.04 4.86 13.52
C LEU A 17 4.06 3.72 13.53
N TYR A 18 5.33 4.03 13.31
CA TYR A 18 6.39 3.03 13.17
C TYR A 18 6.49 2.08 14.38
N SER A 19 6.33 2.60 15.58
CA SER A 19 6.42 1.81 16.82
C SER A 19 5.15 1.05 17.19
N VAL A 20 4.08 1.19 16.41
CA VAL A 20 2.81 0.48 16.65
C VAL A 20 2.95 -0.96 16.18
N THR A 21 3.02 -1.90 17.10
CA THR A 21 3.33 -3.32 16.81
C THR A 21 2.20 -4.06 16.10
N SER A 22 0.96 -3.59 16.19
CA SER A 22 -0.19 -4.18 15.53
C SER A 22 -0.27 -3.87 14.01
N ILE A 23 0.51 -2.91 13.54
CA ILE A 23 0.59 -2.62 12.11
C ILE A 23 1.58 -3.59 11.47
N TYR A 24 1.14 -4.33 10.45
CA TYR A 24 1.98 -5.28 9.73
C TYR A 24 2.11 -4.98 8.24
N CYS A 25 1.30 -4.06 7.72
CA CYS A 25 1.28 -3.74 6.30
C CYS A 25 1.04 -2.26 6.05
N TRP A 26 1.77 -1.69 5.10
CA TRP A 26 1.54 -0.35 4.58
C TRP A 26 0.83 -0.46 3.23
N VAL A 27 -0.21 0.35 3.03
CA VAL A 27 -1.01 0.36 1.79
C VAL A 27 -1.02 1.79 1.23
N PRO A 28 -0.03 2.15 0.41
CA PRO A 28 0.05 3.52 -0.11
C PRO A 28 -1.07 3.90 -1.07
N PHE A 29 -1.61 2.95 -1.82
CA PHE A 29 -2.71 3.21 -2.75
C PHE A 29 -3.81 2.18 -2.61
N ASN A 30 -5.06 2.62 -2.77
CA ASN A 30 -6.24 1.76 -2.72
C ASN A 30 -7.16 2.06 -3.89
N GLU A 31 -7.56 1.00 -4.63
CA GLU A 31 -8.54 1.05 -5.72
C GLU A 31 -8.32 2.19 -6.71
N ALA A 32 -7.11 2.40 -7.16
CA ALA A 32 -6.70 3.40 -8.16
C ALA A 32 -6.82 4.87 -7.73
N TRP A 33 -7.35 5.16 -6.57
CA TRP A 33 -7.49 6.54 -6.12
C TRP A 33 -6.12 7.19 -5.85
N GLY A 34 -5.78 8.17 -6.72
CA GLY A 34 -4.52 8.89 -6.61
C GLY A 34 -3.28 8.08 -6.92
N GLN A 35 -3.40 6.87 -7.48
CA GLN A 35 -2.26 6.01 -7.78
C GLN A 35 -1.30 6.68 -8.76
N PHE A 36 -0.06 6.84 -8.36
CA PHE A 36 1.01 7.36 -9.20
C PHE A 36 2.35 6.76 -8.78
N ASP A 37 3.24 6.55 -9.74
CA ASP A 37 4.60 6.07 -9.50
C ASP A 37 4.68 4.99 -8.40
N ALA A 38 3.78 3.99 -8.45
CA ALA A 38 3.59 3.01 -7.38
C ALA A 38 4.89 2.32 -6.97
N LEU A 39 5.76 2.00 -7.93
CA LEU A 39 7.06 1.37 -7.64
C LEU A 39 7.98 2.32 -6.87
N LYS A 40 8.02 3.59 -7.23
CA LYS A 40 8.84 4.60 -6.53
C LYS A 40 8.31 4.84 -5.12
N VAL A 41 6.99 4.86 -4.95
CA VAL A 41 6.37 4.99 -3.64
C VAL A 41 6.69 3.78 -2.77
N CYS A 42 6.68 2.58 -3.33
CA CYS A 42 7.10 1.36 -2.62
C CYS A 42 8.55 1.46 -2.16
N ASP A 43 9.45 1.89 -3.02
CA ASP A 43 10.86 2.05 -2.66
C ASP A 43 11.02 3.09 -1.55
N PHE A 44 10.26 4.18 -1.61
CA PHE A 44 10.26 5.20 -0.57
C PHE A 44 9.77 4.65 0.78
N VAL A 45 8.66 3.93 0.80
CA VAL A 45 8.13 3.28 2.01
C VAL A 45 9.15 2.27 2.54
N ARG A 46 9.77 1.48 1.66
CA ARG A 46 10.80 0.50 2.04
C ARG A 46 12.02 1.16 2.69
N SER A 47 12.39 2.36 2.24
CA SER A 47 13.48 3.11 2.84
C SER A 47 13.17 3.59 4.27
N LEU A 48 11.89 3.80 4.58
CA LEU A 48 11.44 4.22 5.91
C LEU A 48 11.19 3.02 6.84
N ASP A 49 10.70 1.92 6.29
CA ASP A 49 10.40 0.69 7.02
C ASP A 49 10.73 -0.52 6.16
N SER A 50 11.87 -1.17 6.48
CA SER A 50 12.34 -2.34 5.74
C SER A 50 11.72 -3.66 6.21
N HIS A 51 10.92 -3.65 7.27
CA HIS A 51 10.43 -4.87 7.92
C HIS A 51 8.98 -5.21 7.59
N ARG A 52 8.11 -4.19 7.52
CA ARG A 52 6.70 -4.42 7.27
C ARG A 52 6.42 -4.71 5.80
N VAL A 53 5.33 -5.41 5.57
CA VAL A 53 4.84 -5.76 4.23
C VAL A 53 4.24 -4.53 3.55
N ILE A 54 4.38 -4.44 2.24
CA ILE A 54 3.79 -3.36 1.44
C ILE A 54 2.82 -3.95 0.42
N ASP A 55 1.57 -3.52 0.48
CA ASP A 55 0.55 -3.75 -0.54
C ASP A 55 0.46 -2.48 -1.40
N HIS A 56 1.17 -2.47 -2.52
CA HIS A 56 1.44 -1.25 -3.28
C HIS A 56 0.22 -0.63 -3.94
N ALA A 57 -0.78 -1.42 -4.31
CA ALA A 57 -1.94 -0.96 -5.07
C ALA A 57 -3.17 -1.82 -4.73
N SER A 58 -3.61 -1.73 -3.48
CA SER A 58 -4.69 -2.56 -2.95
C SER A 58 -5.92 -2.56 -3.85
N GLY A 59 -6.23 -3.74 -4.39
CA GLY A 59 -7.43 -3.96 -5.20
C GLY A 59 -7.40 -3.34 -6.58
N TRP A 60 -6.25 -2.93 -7.10
CA TRP A 60 -6.13 -2.29 -8.41
C TRP A 60 -4.98 -2.85 -9.23
N TYR A 61 -4.48 -2.07 -10.19
CA TYR A 61 -3.45 -2.54 -11.11
C TYR A 61 -2.15 -2.92 -10.41
N ASP A 62 -1.73 -4.14 -10.63
CA ASP A 62 -0.44 -4.62 -10.21
C ASP A 62 0.66 -4.07 -11.12
N GLN A 63 1.54 -3.24 -10.56
CA GLN A 63 2.67 -2.68 -11.27
C GLN A 63 3.98 -3.43 -11.01
N GLY A 64 3.90 -4.59 -10.35
CA GLY A 64 5.05 -5.42 -10.05
C GLY A 64 5.82 -5.05 -8.78
N GLY A 65 5.33 -4.07 -8.02
CA GLY A 65 5.96 -3.62 -6.78
C GLY A 65 5.36 -4.24 -5.53
N GLY A 66 5.92 -3.90 -4.37
CA GLY A 66 5.42 -4.35 -3.09
C GLY A 66 5.63 -5.83 -2.83
N ASP A 67 5.04 -6.31 -1.75
CA ASP A 67 5.15 -7.70 -1.29
C ASP A 67 3.85 -8.48 -1.48
N ILE A 68 2.75 -7.77 -1.67
CA ILE A 68 1.40 -8.34 -1.78
C ILE A 68 0.74 -7.83 -3.05
N ASP A 69 0.10 -8.74 -3.75
CA ASP A 69 -0.85 -8.45 -4.81
C ASP A 69 -2.25 -8.74 -4.28
N SER A 70 -3.03 -7.70 -4.05
CA SER A 70 -4.36 -7.83 -3.48
C SER A 70 -5.44 -7.58 -4.50
N MET A 71 -6.50 -8.37 -4.41
CA MET A 71 -7.66 -8.28 -5.28
C MET A 71 -8.89 -7.94 -4.46
N HIS A 72 -9.61 -6.91 -4.86
CA HIS A 72 -10.91 -6.59 -4.30
C HIS A 72 -12.01 -7.20 -5.15
N LYS A 73 -12.85 -8.00 -4.55
CA LYS A 73 -13.97 -8.64 -5.24
C LYS A 73 -15.27 -8.36 -4.50
N TYR A 74 -16.22 -7.80 -5.23
CA TYR A 74 -17.55 -7.47 -4.72
C TYR A 74 -18.55 -8.45 -5.32
N ILE A 75 -19.24 -9.21 -4.46
CA ILE A 75 -20.24 -10.19 -4.89
C ILE A 75 -21.59 -9.77 -4.33
N PHE A 76 -22.56 -9.55 -5.23
CA PHE A 76 -23.94 -9.26 -4.86
C PHE A 76 -24.68 -10.56 -4.41
N PRO A 77 -25.60 -10.54 -3.39
CA PRO A 77 -26.12 -9.37 -2.70
C PRO A 77 -25.34 -8.85 -1.50
N ILE A 78 -24.20 -9.27 -1.13
CA ILE A 78 -23.26 -8.58 -0.21
C ILE A 78 -22.28 -9.58 0.40
N HIS A 79 -21.18 -9.81 -0.27
CA HIS A 79 -19.98 -10.35 0.37
C HIS A 79 -18.77 -9.62 -0.18
N LEU A 80 -18.20 -8.74 0.64
CA LEU A 80 -16.91 -8.13 0.35
C LEU A 80 -15.82 -9.13 0.73
N ARG A 81 -15.08 -9.62 -0.26
CA ARG A 81 -13.90 -10.44 -0.02
C ARG A 81 -12.68 -9.70 -0.53
N LYS A 82 -11.74 -9.49 0.37
CA LYS A 82 -10.39 -9.11 0.00
C LYS A 82 -9.55 -10.38 -0.04
N ALA A 83 -8.95 -10.65 -1.16
CA ALA A 83 -7.97 -11.72 -1.30
C ALA A 83 -6.60 -11.08 -1.47
N CYS A 84 -5.64 -11.51 -0.67
CA CYS A 84 -4.26 -11.05 -0.74
C CYS A 84 -3.37 -12.24 -1.10
N PHE A 85 -2.49 -12.04 -2.06
CA PHE A 85 -1.52 -13.03 -2.49
C PHE A 85 -0.11 -12.48 -2.23
N CYS A 86 0.69 -13.24 -1.51
CA CYS A 86 2.09 -12.86 -1.29
C CYS A 86 2.90 -13.09 -2.56
N ARG A 87 3.78 -12.16 -2.87
CA ARG A 87 4.78 -12.31 -3.92
C ARG A 87 6.03 -12.92 -3.34
N TYR A 88 6.52 -13.89 -4.04
CA TYR A 88 7.79 -14.52 -3.72
C TYR A 88 8.80 -14.22 -4.81
#